data_fcac6e3374405760ed302243606b2122
#
_entry.id   fcac6e3374405760ed302243606b2122
#
_cell.length_a   1.000
_cell.length_b   1.000
_cell.length_c   1.000
_cell.angle_alpha   90.00
_cell.angle_beta   90.00
_cell.angle_gamma   90.00
#
_symmetry.space_group_name_H-M   'P 1'
#
loop_
_entity.id
_entity.type
_entity.pdbx_description
1 polymer ?
#
loop_
_entity_poly.entity_id
_entity_poly.type
_entity_poly.pdbx_seq_one_letter_code
_entity_poly.pdbx_strand_id
1 'polypeptide(L)'
;TWLKNQKLLELESLHNEEESIGFRFATDELENMFYELLEKNVKVEIQGTDVYFVEKGYKLSFEQLSEGYRSIVIFVCDVLYRLSANIEKNKDLKSIKGVVLVDEIDLHLHPKWQQVIIKRLRSLLPNIQFFFTTHSATIIQGASNDAIVYRVYRENGETKVSEPYLRKDLNHLMINTLLTSPLFGLGDSRLDTNNEYANTDDSYFLYKINNQLKNRLEAQKKAGKNFISDKEIDDIITSIINEELKK
;
A
#
# COMPACT_ATOMS: atom_id res chain seq x y z
N THR A 1 4.77 9.85 24.54
CA THR A 1 3.86 10.70 25.34
C THR A 1 2.39 10.26 25.18
N TRP A 2 1.88 10.08 23.94
CA TRP A 2 0.48 9.70 23.72
C TRP A 2 0.11 8.34 24.35
N LEU A 3 0.88 7.28 24.12
CA LEU A 3 0.67 5.95 24.70
C LEU A 3 0.61 5.98 26.23
N LYS A 4 1.44 6.81 26.86
CA LYS A 4 1.43 7.02 28.32
C LYS A 4 0.14 7.66 28.79
N ASN A 5 -0.30 8.69 28.07
CA ASN A 5 -1.57 9.36 28.37
C ASN A 5 -2.76 8.40 28.20
N GLN A 6 -2.75 7.53 27.19
CA GLN A 6 -3.78 6.51 27.01
C GLN A 6 -3.83 5.54 28.20
N LYS A 7 -2.65 5.07 28.68
CA LYS A 7 -2.60 4.19 29.84
C LYS A 7 -3.04 4.88 31.14
N LEU A 8 -2.70 6.15 31.28
CA LEU A 8 -3.16 6.95 32.44
C LEU A 8 -4.69 7.07 32.44
N LEU A 9 -5.28 7.40 31.29
CA LEU A 9 -6.71 7.48 31.09
C LEU A 9 -7.41 6.12 31.31
N GLU A 10 -6.79 5.02 30.89
CA GLU A 10 -7.28 3.67 31.15
C GLU A 10 -7.31 3.38 32.68
N LEU A 11 -6.25 3.73 33.40
CA LEU A 11 -6.17 3.55 34.86
C LEU A 11 -7.14 4.45 35.62
N GLU A 12 -7.29 5.70 35.19
CA GLU A 12 -8.25 6.65 35.82
C GLU A 12 -9.70 6.20 35.60
N SER A 13 -10.01 5.53 34.45
CA SER A 13 -11.36 5.04 34.21
C SER A 13 -11.77 3.84 35.05
N LEU A 14 -10.81 3.06 35.51
CA LEU A 14 -11.07 1.97 36.44
C LEU A 14 -11.49 2.49 37.82
N HIS A 15 -11.22 3.76 38.14
CA HIS A 15 -11.53 4.39 39.40
C HIS A 15 -12.80 5.28 39.38
N ASN A 16 -13.19 5.77 38.19
CA ASN A 16 -14.33 6.69 38.06
C ASN A 16 -15.27 6.21 36.94
N GLU A 17 -16.43 5.66 37.29
CA GLU A 17 -17.43 5.18 36.32
C GLU A 17 -18.11 6.30 35.52
N GLU A 18 -17.94 7.58 35.82
CA GLU A 18 -18.80 8.62 35.28
C GLU A 18 -18.24 9.62 34.27
N GLU A 19 -16.95 9.80 34.09
CA GLU A 19 -16.49 10.82 33.10
C GLU A 19 -15.20 10.45 32.37
N SER A 20 -15.29 9.73 31.25
CA SER A 20 -14.19 9.68 30.31
C SER A 20 -14.56 10.32 28.99
N ILE A 21 -14.18 11.55 28.83
CA ILE A 21 -14.23 12.28 27.58
C ILE A 21 -13.07 11.75 26.70
N GLY A 22 -13.38 11.04 25.63
CA GLY A 22 -12.42 10.60 24.63
C GLY A 22 -12.44 9.09 24.38
N PHE A 23 -12.11 8.72 23.15
CA PHE A 23 -11.89 7.33 22.76
C PHE A 23 -10.63 6.81 23.47
N ARG A 24 -10.74 5.65 24.11
CA ARG A 24 -9.64 4.99 24.80
C ARG A 24 -9.28 3.76 24.01
N PHE A 25 -8.07 3.72 23.52
CA PHE A 25 -7.47 2.47 23.08
C PHE A 25 -7.00 1.71 24.32
N ALA A 26 -7.61 0.57 24.57
CA ALA A 26 -7.01 -0.40 25.45
C ALA A 26 -5.65 -0.83 24.89
N THR A 27 -4.69 -1.10 25.76
CA THR A 27 -3.37 -1.62 25.33
C THR A 27 -3.53 -2.87 24.47
N ASP A 28 -4.55 -3.68 24.76
CA ASP A 28 -4.91 -4.89 24.03
C ASP A 28 -5.33 -4.60 22.57
N GLU A 29 -6.03 -3.52 22.31
CA GLU A 29 -6.39 -3.13 20.93
C GLU A 29 -5.16 -2.73 20.12
N LEU A 30 -4.22 -2.05 20.76
CA LEU A 30 -2.95 -1.68 20.14
C LEU A 30 -2.11 -2.93 19.84
N GLU A 31 -2.05 -3.88 20.75
CA GLU A 31 -1.39 -5.18 20.58
C GLU A 31 -2.03 -5.97 19.44
N ASN A 32 -3.35 -6.00 19.36
CA ASN A 32 -4.08 -6.64 18.28
C ASN A 32 -3.79 -5.97 16.93
N MET A 33 -3.69 -4.65 16.88
CA MET A 33 -3.31 -3.95 15.65
C MET A 33 -1.89 -4.28 15.20
N PHE A 34 -0.94 -4.37 16.12
CA PHE A 34 0.41 -4.83 15.78
C PHE A 34 0.40 -6.25 15.26
N TYR A 35 -0.40 -7.14 15.85
CA TYR A 35 -0.56 -8.49 15.34
C TYR A 35 -1.11 -8.50 13.91
N GLU A 36 -2.19 -7.79 13.65
CA GLU A 36 -2.83 -7.71 12.35
C GLU A 36 -1.92 -7.08 11.28
N LEU A 37 -1.14 -6.05 11.63
CA LEU A 37 -0.25 -5.37 10.70
C LEU A 37 1.07 -6.11 10.45
N LEU A 38 1.65 -6.73 11.50
CA LEU A 38 3.01 -7.26 11.46
C LEU A 38 3.08 -8.80 11.55
N GLU A 39 1.95 -9.47 11.86
CA GLU A 39 1.89 -10.90 12.24
C GLU A 39 2.83 -11.23 13.41
N LYS A 40 2.94 -10.31 14.35
CA LYS A 40 3.80 -10.45 15.51
C LYS A 40 3.02 -10.25 16.80
N ASN A 41 3.14 -11.22 17.70
CA ASN A 41 2.62 -11.08 19.05
C ASN A 41 3.55 -10.18 19.86
N VAL A 42 3.23 -8.91 19.92
CA VAL A 42 3.97 -7.90 20.67
C VAL A 42 3.07 -7.37 21.75
N LYS A 43 3.53 -7.47 22.99
CA LYS A 43 2.86 -6.83 24.13
C LYS A 43 3.46 -5.46 24.39
N VAL A 44 2.62 -4.53 24.79
CA VAL A 44 3.03 -3.17 25.13
C VAL A 44 2.98 -3.00 26.63
N GLU A 45 4.13 -2.87 27.28
CA GLU A 45 4.24 -2.62 28.71
C GLU A 45 4.66 -1.18 28.98
N ILE A 46 3.96 -0.51 29.89
CA ILE A 46 4.29 0.85 30.33
C ILE A 46 4.77 0.76 31.77
N GLN A 47 6.00 1.16 32.00
CA GLN A 47 6.59 1.19 33.36
C GLN A 47 7.07 2.61 33.68
N GLY A 48 6.36 3.29 34.58
CA GLY A 48 6.62 4.69 34.88
C GLY A 48 6.50 5.57 33.62
N THR A 49 7.62 6.13 33.19
CA THR A 49 7.69 6.96 31.98
C THR A 49 8.06 6.21 30.70
N ASP A 50 8.40 4.94 30.78
CA ASP A 50 8.98 4.20 29.67
C ASP A 50 7.99 3.20 29.05
N VAL A 51 8.03 3.09 27.74
CA VAL A 51 7.23 2.15 26.97
C VAL A 51 8.14 1.05 26.45
N TYR A 52 7.76 -0.19 26.71
CA TYR A 52 8.48 -1.36 26.29
C TYR A 52 7.61 -2.22 25.38
N PHE A 53 8.28 -2.84 24.41
CA PHE A 53 7.70 -3.81 23.49
C PHE A 53 8.24 -5.19 23.82
N VAL A 54 7.36 -6.13 24.15
CA VAL A 54 7.75 -7.48 24.54
C VAL A 54 7.38 -8.46 23.45
N GLU A 55 8.39 -9.03 22.79
CA GLU A 55 8.23 -10.08 21.76
C GLU A 55 9.00 -11.32 22.20
N LYS A 56 8.34 -12.48 22.22
CA LYS A 56 8.95 -13.78 22.59
C LYS A 56 9.74 -13.76 23.91
N GLY A 57 9.27 -12.96 24.88
CA GLY A 57 9.92 -12.82 26.19
C GLY A 57 11.08 -11.81 26.24
N TYR A 58 11.45 -11.22 25.11
CA TYR A 58 12.43 -10.14 25.08
C TYR A 58 11.74 -8.79 25.23
N LYS A 59 12.21 -8.00 26.16
CA LYS A 59 11.70 -6.66 26.45
C LYS A 59 12.63 -5.61 25.83
N LEU A 60 12.12 -4.85 24.90
CA LEU A 60 12.86 -3.84 24.14
C LEU A 60 12.27 -2.45 24.38
N SER A 61 13.11 -1.45 24.61
CA SER A 61 12.69 -0.05 24.56
C SER A 61 12.41 0.37 23.11
N PHE A 62 11.73 1.51 22.92
CA PHE A 62 11.44 2.03 21.58
C PHE A 62 12.72 2.24 20.75
N GLU A 63 13.80 2.71 21.39
CA GLU A 63 15.09 2.98 20.74
C GLU A 63 15.80 1.70 20.28
N GLN A 64 15.51 0.56 20.93
CA GLN A 64 16.08 -0.74 20.59
C GLN A 64 15.35 -1.46 19.45
N LEU A 65 14.18 -0.96 19.05
CA LEU A 65 13.47 -1.49 17.90
C LEU A 65 14.22 -1.20 16.60
N SER A 66 14.12 -2.10 15.62
CA SER A 66 14.61 -1.83 14.27
C SER A 66 13.88 -0.61 13.68
N GLU A 67 14.52 0.09 12.73
CA GLU A 67 13.98 1.30 12.13
C GLU A 67 12.62 1.06 11.47
N GLY A 68 12.48 -0.02 10.68
CA GLY A 68 11.20 -0.38 10.07
C GLY A 68 10.10 -0.67 11.10
N TYR A 69 10.48 -1.27 12.24
CA TYR A 69 9.53 -1.51 13.33
C TYR A 69 9.08 -0.20 13.98
N ARG A 70 10.03 0.70 14.26
CA ARG A 70 9.73 2.03 14.81
C ARG A 70 8.81 2.83 13.91
N SER A 71 9.06 2.80 12.59
CA SER A 71 8.22 3.50 11.61
C SER A 71 6.77 3.01 11.63
N ILE A 72 6.54 1.70 11.70
CA ILE A 72 5.18 1.16 11.82
C ILE A 72 4.54 1.55 13.16
N VAL A 73 5.27 1.47 14.27
CA VAL A 73 4.75 1.88 15.58
C VAL A 73 4.34 3.35 15.56
N ILE A 74 5.20 4.22 15.03
CA ILE A 74 4.90 5.66 14.92
C ILE A 74 3.67 5.86 14.05
N PHE A 75 3.64 5.25 12.87
CA PHE A 75 2.55 5.36 11.91
C PHE A 75 1.21 4.92 12.54
N VAL A 76 1.17 3.74 13.14
CA VAL A 76 -0.03 3.22 13.80
C VAL A 76 -0.49 4.16 14.91
N CYS A 77 0.43 4.57 15.78
CA CYS A 77 0.10 5.47 16.89
C CYS A 77 -0.39 6.84 16.39
N ASP A 78 0.19 7.40 15.32
CA ASP A 78 -0.25 8.69 14.76
C ASP A 78 -1.64 8.58 14.12
N VAL A 79 -1.88 7.53 13.34
CA VAL A 79 -3.20 7.27 12.74
C VAL A 79 -4.26 7.12 13.83
N LEU A 80 -3.99 6.31 14.85
CA LEU A 80 -4.92 6.10 15.96
C LEU A 80 -5.17 7.39 16.76
N TYR A 81 -4.10 8.15 17.03
CA TYR A 81 -4.22 9.43 17.74
C TYR A 81 -5.15 10.40 16.99
N ARG A 82 -4.95 10.55 15.67
CA ARG A 82 -5.76 11.44 14.86
C ARG A 82 -7.20 10.97 14.72
N LEU A 83 -7.40 9.67 14.57
CA LEU A 83 -8.73 9.09 14.47
C LEU A 83 -9.47 9.14 15.80
N SER A 84 -8.77 8.98 16.94
CA SER A 84 -9.38 8.99 18.29
C SER A 84 -10.05 10.32 18.64
N ALA A 85 -9.56 11.42 18.06
CA ALA A 85 -10.15 12.75 18.30
C ALA A 85 -11.60 12.89 17.76
N ASN A 86 -12.01 12.02 16.84
CA ASN A 86 -13.30 12.07 16.14
C ASN A 86 -14.21 10.87 16.45
N ILE A 87 -13.86 10.03 17.44
CA ILE A 87 -14.62 8.83 17.75
C ILE A 87 -15.48 9.07 18.99
N GLU A 88 -16.78 8.81 18.84
CA GLU A 88 -17.71 8.73 19.96
C GLU A 88 -17.41 7.50 20.84
N LYS A 89 -17.67 7.62 22.16
CA LYS A 89 -17.53 6.52 23.12
C LYS A 89 -18.14 5.21 22.55
N ASN A 90 -17.41 4.10 22.66
CA ASN A 90 -17.86 2.74 22.30
C ASN A 90 -18.02 2.43 20.80
N LYS A 91 -17.41 3.17 19.89
CA LYS A 91 -17.38 2.78 18.48
C LYS A 91 -16.12 1.95 18.14
N ASP A 92 -16.34 0.85 17.46
CA ASP A 92 -15.28 0.01 16.89
C ASP A 92 -14.44 0.84 15.88
N LEU A 93 -13.14 0.62 15.87
CA LEU A 93 -12.20 1.16 14.87
C LEU A 93 -12.70 0.97 13.43
N LYS A 94 -13.32 -0.17 13.15
CA LYS A 94 -13.90 -0.47 11.84
C LYS A 94 -15.05 0.43 11.44
N SER A 95 -15.69 1.11 12.40
CA SER A 95 -16.79 2.03 12.14
C SER A 95 -16.33 3.43 11.72
N ILE A 96 -15.05 3.75 11.88
CA ILE A 96 -14.49 5.06 11.58
C ILE A 96 -14.52 5.31 10.08
N LYS A 97 -15.01 6.49 9.70
CA LYS A 97 -15.01 6.96 8.31
C LYS A 97 -14.07 8.14 8.18
N GLY A 98 -13.35 8.22 7.08
CA GLY A 98 -12.46 9.33 6.84
C GLY A 98 -11.55 9.12 5.63
N VAL A 99 -10.61 10.03 5.49
CA VAL A 99 -9.57 10.01 4.45
C VAL A 99 -8.22 10.09 5.15
N VAL A 100 -7.30 9.21 4.77
CA VAL A 100 -5.93 9.21 5.27
C VAL A 100 -4.97 9.31 4.09
N LEU A 101 -4.10 10.31 4.14
CA LEU A 101 -3.04 10.53 3.17
C LEU A 101 -1.71 10.13 3.83
N VAL A 102 -0.97 9.26 3.16
CA VAL A 102 0.33 8.78 3.63
C VAL A 102 1.35 8.98 2.53
N ASP A 103 2.34 9.79 2.81
CA ASP A 103 3.46 10.01 1.90
C ASP A 103 4.54 8.94 2.15
N GLU A 104 5.11 8.39 1.07
CA GLU A 104 6.19 7.40 1.10
C GLU A 104 5.90 6.19 2.01
N ILE A 105 4.76 5.51 1.81
CA ILE A 105 4.36 4.36 2.66
C ILE A 105 5.39 3.22 2.70
N ASP A 106 6.27 3.13 1.71
CA ASP A 106 7.36 2.14 1.63
C ASP A 106 8.58 2.49 2.48
N LEU A 107 8.69 3.73 2.97
CA LEU A 107 9.88 4.20 3.67
C LEU A 107 10.17 3.33 4.91
N HIS A 108 11.40 2.82 4.99
CA HIS A 108 11.89 1.94 6.05
C HIS A 108 11.15 0.60 6.22
N LEU A 109 10.16 0.27 5.38
CA LEU A 109 9.48 -1.01 5.45
C LEU A 109 10.27 -2.14 4.81
N HIS A 110 10.38 -3.26 5.53
CA HIS A 110 10.92 -4.49 4.95
C HIS A 110 10.03 -4.95 3.76
N PRO A 111 10.61 -5.46 2.65
CA PRO A 111 9.84 -5.86 1.46
C PRO A 111 8.65 -6.78 1.73
N LYS A 112 8.75 -7.70 2.70
CA LYS A 112 7.61 -8.54 3.11
C LYS A 112 6.43 -7.73 3.66
N TRP A 113 6.70 -6.65 4.38
CA TRP A 113 5.65 -5.77 4.89
C TRP A 113 5.08 -4.89 3.78
N GLN A 114 5.91 -4.42 2.86
CA GLN A 114 5.44 -3.68 1.69
C GLN A 114 4.40 -4.46 0.88
N GLN A 115 4.54 -5.79 0.79
CA GLN A 115 3.58 -6.65 0.07
C GLN A 115 2.20 -6.73 0.71
N VAL A 116 2.08 -6.47 2.01
CA VAL A 116 0.84 -6.75 2.75
C VAL A 116 0.24 -5.54 3.45
N ILE A 117 1.02 -4.48 3.68
CA ILE A 117 0.63 -3.36 4.53
C ILE A 117 -0.69 -2.69 4.08
N ILE A 118 -0.85 -2.43 2.78
CA ILE A 118 -2.06 -1.79 2.26
C ILE A 118 -3.30 -2.65 2.50
N LYS A 119 -3.21 -3.96 2.23
CA LYS A 119 -4.34 -4.87 2.46
C LYS A 119 -4.71 -4.95 3.93
N ARG A 120 -3.70 -5.01 4.80
CA ARG A 120 -3.91 -5.07 6.26
C ARG A 120 -4.50 -3.79 6.82
N LEU A 121 -4.01 -2.63 6.39
CA LEU A 121 -4.60 -1.34 6.76
C LEU A 121 -6.07 -1.25 6.35
N ARG A 122 -6.41 -1.70 5.15
CA ARG A 122 -7.79 -1.73 4.69
C ARG A 122 -8.67 -2.72 5.47
N SER A 123 -8.12 -3.84 5.92
CA SER A 123 -8.85 -4.79 6.78
C SER A 123 -9.13 -4.22 8.17
N LEU A 124 -8.17 -3.48 8.72
CA LEU A 124 -8.31 -2.82 10.02
C LEU A 124 -9.26 -1.62 9.97
N LEU A 125 -9.20 -0.84 8.91
CA LEU A 125 -9.92 0.42 8.74
C LEU A 125 -10.72 0.41 7.42
N PRO A 126 -11.74 -0.45 7.31
CA PRO A 126 -12.43 -0.73 6.03
C PRO A 126 -13.22 0.47 5.48
N ASN A 127 -13.59 1.41 6.35
CA ASN A 127 -14.35 2.61 5.99
C ASN A 127 -13.47 3.87 5.82
N ILE A 128 -12.15 3.72 5.87
CA ILE A 128 -11.18 4.77 5.56
C ILE A 128 -10.79 4.68 4.09
N GLN A 129 -10.83 5.81 3.40
CA GLN A 129 -10.21 5.95 2.10
C GLN A 129 -8.75 6.35 2.27
N PHE A 130 -7.85 5.54 1.72
CA PHE A 130 -6.42 5.81 1.76
C PHE A 130 -5.91 6.36 0.45
N PHE A 131 -5.01 7.34 0.54
CA PHE A 131 -4.16 7.81 -0.53
C PHE A 131 -2.70 7.62 -0.11
N PHE A 132 -1.95 6.88 -0.91
CA PHE A 132 -0.55 6.59 -0.64
C PHE A 132 0.32 7.12 -1.78
N THR A 133 1.47 7.71 -1.44
CA THR A 133 2.57 7.83 -2.39
C THR A 133 3.61 6.74 -2.13
N THR A 134 4.28 6.29 -3.17
CA THR A 134 5.30 5.24 -3.06
C THR A 134 6.24 5.26 -4.26
N HIS A 135 7.48 4.89 -4.03
CA HIS A 135 8.46 4.55 -5.07
C HIS A 135 8.67 3.03 -5.21
N SER A 136 7.88 2.22 -4.51
CA SER A 136 8.05 0.76 -4.47
C SER A 136 7.06 0.02 -5.37
N ALA A 137 7.57 -0.73 -6.34
CA ALA A 137 6.78 -1.68 -7.12
C ALA A 137 6.15 -2.77 -6.24
N THR A 138 6.79 -3.12 -5.12
CA THR A 138 6.31 -4.10 -4.15
C THR A 138 5.03 -3.63 -3.45
N ILE A 139 4.93 -2.35 -3.10
CA ILE A 139 3.72 -1.74 -2.55
C ILE A 139 2.57 -1.84 -3.55
N ILE A 140 2.83 -1.50 -4.83
CA ILE A 140 1.81 -1.58 -5.88
C ILE A 140 1.34 -3.02 -6.07
N GLN A 141 2.25 -4.00 -6.10
CA GLN A 141 1.87 -5.41 -6.17
C GLN A 141 1.09 -5.88 -4.94
N GLY A 142 1.44 -5.36 -3.76
CA GLY A 142 0.76 -5.67 -2.51
C GLY A 142 -0.62 -5.02 -2.37
N ALA A 143 -0.95 -4.02 -3.15
CA ALA A 143 -2.23 -3.32 -3.08
C ALA A 143 -3.41 -4.22 -3.48
N SER A 144 -4.62 -3.84 -3.06
CA SER A 144 -5.86 -4.55 -3.38
C SER A 144 -6.21 -4.41 -4.87
N ASN A 145 -6.92 -5.38 -5.43
CA ASN A 145 -7.26 -5.41 -6.86
C ASN A 145 -8.11 -4.21 -7.32
N ASP A 146 -8.85 -3.60 -6.43
CA ASP A 146 -9.68 -2.41 -6.67
C ASP A 146 -8.91 -1.08 -6.51
N ALA A 147 -7.62 -1.14 -6.14
CA ALA A 147 -6.80 0.05 -6.05
C ALA A 147 -6.55 0.67 -7.43
N ILE A 148 -6.51 1.99 -7.46
CA ILE A 148 -6.20 2.78 -8.64
C ILE A 148 -4.80 3.36 -8.45
N VAL A 149 -3.95 3.22 -9.45
CA VAL A 149 -2.57 3.69 -9.42
C VAL A 149 -2.41 4.79 -10.46
N TYR A 150 -1.80 5.89 -10.06
CA TYR A 150 -1.43 7.00 -10.93
C TYR A 150 0.07 7.19 -10.91
N ARG A 151 0.68 7.46 -12.06
CA ARG A 151 2.04 7.96 -12.13
C ARG A 151 2.01 9.48 -12.10
N VAL A 152 2.77 10.07 -11.17
CA VAL A 152 3.04 11.50 -11.16
C VAL A 152 4.45 11.70 -11.74
N TYR A 153 4.57 12.52 -12.77
CA TYR A 153 5.84 12.73 -13.47
C TYR A 153 6.00 14.18 -13.90
N ARG A 154 7.22 14.55 -14.26
CA ARG A 154 7.55 15.90 -14.72
C ARG A 154 7.83 15.87 -16.20
N GLU A 155 7.19 16.76 -16.96
CA GLU A 155 7.39 16.92 -18.39
C GLU A 155 7.39 18.41 -18.73
N ASN A 156 8.42 18.87 -19.43
CA ASN A 156 8.59 20.29 -19.81
C ASN A 156 8.52 21.27 -18.63
N GLY A 157 8.95 20.85 -17.44
CA GLY A 157 8.91 21.67 -16.24
C GLY A 157 7.58 21.63 -15.47
N GLU A 158 6.54 21.04 -16.02
CA GLU A 158 5.23 20.89 -15.40
C GLU A 158 5.05 19.50 -14.77
N THR A 159 4.31 19.44 -13.67
CA THR A 159 3.91 18.18 -13.06
C THR A 159 2.65 17.64 -13.75
N LYS A 160 2.72 16.42 -14.22
CA LYS A 160 1.61 15.73 -14.88
C LYS A 160 1.24 14.45 -14.15
N VAL A 161 0.01 14.02 -14.36
CA VAL A 161 -0.54 12.77 -13.83
C VAL A 161 -0.97 11.90 -15.01
N SER A 162 -0.63 10.63 -14.97
CA SER A 162 -1.02 9.66 -16.01
C SER A 162 -2.51 9.36 -15.97
N GLU A 163 -3.01 8.69 -17.01
CA GLU A 163 -4.26 7.95 -16.93
C GLU A 163 -4.21 6.90 -15.80
N PRO A 164 -5.37 6.55 -15.23
CA PRO A 164 -5.45 5.58 -14.14
C PRO A 164 -5.08 4.16 -14.58
N TYR A 165 -4.24 3.49 -13.81
CA TYR A 165 -3.99 2.06 -13.93
C TYR A 165 -4.80 1.31 -12.88
N LEU A 166 -5.61 0.35 -13.29
CA LEU A 166 -6.29 -0.53 -12.33
C LEU A 166 -5.31 -1.59 -11.82
N ARG A 167 -5.16 -1.71 -10.51
CA ARG A 167 -4.23 -2.67 -9.91
C ARG A 167 -4.47 -4.11 -10.38
N LYS A 168 -5.72 -4.52 -10.57
CA LYS A 168 -6.08 -5.85 -11.10
C LYS A 168 -5.45 -6.15 -12.46
N ASP A 169 -5.26 -5.12 -13.30
CA ASP A 169 -4.70 -5.29 -14.64
C ASP A 169 -3.16 -5.45 -14.62
N LEU A 170 -2.54 -5.15 -13.47
CA LEU A 170 -1.11 -5.33 -13.21
C LEU A 170 -0.77 -6.67 -12.52
N ASN A 171 -1.76 -7.52 -12.21
CA ASN A 171 -1.58 -8.74 -11.41
C ASN A 171 -0.59 -9.76 -11.99
N HIS A 172 -0.47 -9.79 -13.32
CA HIS A 172 0.38 -10.74 -14.02
C HIS A 172 1.79 -10.20 -14.32
N LEU A 173 2.05 -8.93 -13.99
CA LEU A 173 3.38 -8.36 -14.15
C LEU A 173 4.28 -8.76 -12.98
N MET A 174 5.48 -9.22 -13.29
CA MET A 174 6.54 -9.38 -12.28
C MET A 174 7.06 -8.00 -11.84
N ILE A 175 7.76 -7.96 -10.70
CA ILE A 175 8.29 -6.68 -10.15
C ILE A 175 9.23 -5.99 -11.16
N ASN A 176 10.12 -6.74 -11.79
CA ASN A 176 11.02 -6.20 -12.81
C ASN A 176 10.27 -5.61 -14.01
N THR A 177 9.24 -6.30 -14.50
CA THR A 177 8.38 -5.81 -15.59
C THR A 177 7.61 -4.55 -15.17
N LEU A 178 7.16 -4.48 -13.93
CA LEU A 178 6.49 -3.30 -13.41
C LEU A 178 7.46 -2.11 -13.34
N LEU A 179 8.71 -2.33 -12.92
CA LEU A 179 9.76 -1.31 -12.85
C LEU A 179 10.14 -0.77 -14.25
N THR A 180 10.21 -1.64 -15.25
CA THR A 180 10.53 -1.24 -16.64
C THR A 180 9.32 -0.72 -17.41
N SER A 181 8.12 -0.84 -16.85
CA SER A 181 6.89 -0.31 -17.45
C SER A 181 6.85 1.23 -17.42
N PRO A 182 6.03 1.87 -18.24
CA PRO A 182 5.84 3.32 -18.21
C PRO A 182 5.36 3.85 -16.86
N LEU A 183 4.86 2.99 -15.97
CA LEU A 183 4.45 3.38 -14.63
C LEU A 183 5.63 3.88 -13.79
N PHE A 184 6.79 3.20 -13.86
CA PHE A 184 8.03 3.61 -13.20
C PHE A 184 9.01 4.34 -14.14
N GLY A 185 8.98 4.00 -15.43
CA GLY A 185 9.80 4.64 -16.44
C GLY A 185 11.30 4.32 -16.34
N LEU A 186 11.66 3.21 -15.70
CA LEU A 186 13.02 2.69 -15.75
C LEU A 186 13.24 2.02 -17.11
N GLY A 187 14.24 2.48 -17.86
CA GLY A 187 14.54 1.93 -19.19
C GLY A 187 15.05 0.48 -19.12
N ASP A 188 15.81 0.14 -18.09
CA ASP A 188 16.30 -1.20 -17.80
C ASP A 188 16.34 -1.43 -16.28
N SER A 189 15.97 -2.62 -15.83
CA SER A 189 16.08 -3.06 -14.44
C SER A 189 17.45 -3.65 -14.10
N ARG A 190 18.34 -3.80 -15.06
CA ARG A 190 19.69 -4.36 -14.93
C ARG A 190 20.71 -3.23 -14.77
N LEU A 191 21.64 -3.41 -13.83
CA LEU A 191 22.75 -2.47 -13.63
C LEU A 191 23.86 -2.64 -14.67
N ASP A 192 23.93 -3.77 -15.36
CA ASP A 192 24.94 -4.08 -16.37
C ASP A 192 24.38 -3.87 -17.79
N THR A 193 24.60 -2.67 -18.31
CA THR A 193 24.17 -2.26 -19.65
C THR A 193 25.14 -2.66 -20.75
N ASN A 194 26.26 -3.32 -20.43
CA ASN A 194 27.29 -3.71 -21.41
C ASN A 194 27.00 -5.03 -22.12
N ASN A 195 25.91 -5.71 -21.77
CA ASN A 195 25.51 -6.93 -22.45
C ASN A 195 24.55 -6.59 -23.61
N GLU A 196 24.98 -6.91 -24.82
CA GLU A 196 24.16 -6.88 -26.05
C GLU A 196 22.88 -7.73 -25.97
N TYR A 197 22.65 -8.42 -24.89
CA TYR A 197 21.46 -9.23 -24.54
C TYR A 197 20.58 -8.56 -23.48
N ALA A 198 20.51 -7.24 -23.45
CA ALA A 198 19.45 -6.55 -22.74
C ALA A 198 18.12 -6.88 -23.44
N ASN A 199 17.65 -8.11 -23.24
CA ASN A 199 16.33 -8.51 -23.69
C ASN A 199 15.32 -7.58 -23.01
N THR A 200 14.73 -6.71 -23.81
CA THR A 200 13.46 -6.09 -23.50
C THR A 200 12.57 -7.17 -22.90
N ASP A 201 12.10 -6.94 -21.68
CA ASP A 201 11.21 -7.91 -21.02
C ASP A 201 9.93 -8.00 -21.86
N ASP A 202 9.83 -9.04 -22.68
CA ASP A 202 8.69 -9.31 -23.56
C ASP A 202 7.35 -9.33 -22.83
N SER A 203 7.38 -9.50 -21.48
CA SER A 203 6.18 -9.55 -20.67
C SER A 203 5.40 -8.22 -20.67
N TYR A 204 6.08 -7.08 -20.81
CA TYR A 204 5.37 -5.79 -20.95
C TYR A 204 4.70 -5.66 -22.35
N PHE A 205 5.34 -6.12 -23.39
CA PHE A 205 4.74 -6.21 -24.72
C PHE A 205 3.50 -7.11 -24.71
N LEU A 206 3.62 -8.29 -24.12
CA LEU A 206 2.51 -9.23 -23.96
C LEU A 206 1.36 -8.62 -23.12
N TYR A 207 1.68 -7.85 -22.08
CA TYR A 207 0.68 -7.12 -21.31
C TYR A 207 -0.11 -6.13 -22.19
N LYS A 208 0.58 -5.28 -22.98
CA LYS A 208 -0.07 -4.34 -23.88
C LYS A 208 -0.95 -5.03 -24.91
N ILE A 209 -0.42 -6.09 -25.54
CA ILE A 209 -1.16 -6.91 -26.50
C ILE A 209 -2.40 -7.49 -25.85
N ASN A 210 -2.29 -8.12 -24.69
CA ASN A 210 -3.41 -8.73 -23.98
C ASN A 210 -4.48 -7.71 -23.59
N ASN A 211 -4.10 -6.52 -23.14
CA ASN A 211 -5.06 -5.47 -22.81
C ASN A 211 -5.80 -4.95 -24.04
N GLN A 212 -5.11 -4.72 -25.14
CA GLN A 212 -5.78 -4.28 -26.37
C GLN A 212 -6.70 -5.37 -26.95
N LEU A 213 -6.26 -6.64 -26.93
CA LEU A 213 -7.09 -7.78 -27.32
C LEU A 213 -8.34 -7.88 -26.44
N LYS A 214 -8.21 -7.75 -25.14
CA LYS A 214 -9.33 -7.80 -24.19
C LYS A 214 -10.34 -6.69 -24.45
N ASN A 215 -9.86 -5.46 -24.59
CA ASN A 215 -10.70 -4.29 -24.88
C ASN A 215 -11.44 -4.46 -26.23
N ARG A 216 -10.75 -5.01 -27.24
CA ARG A 216 -11.36 -5.27 -28.53
C ARG A 216 -12.40 -6.38 -28.47
N LEU A 217 -12.12 -7.46 -27.72
CA LEU A 217 -13.05 -8.56 -27.50
C LEU A 217 -14.32 -8.12 -26.75
N GLU A 218 -14.18 -7.26 -25.75
CA GLU A 218 -15.31 -6.68 -25.02
C GLU A 218 -16.16 -5.78 -25.94
N ALA A 219 -15.52 -4.97 -26.77
CA ALA A 219 -16.22 -4.15 -27.76
C ALA A 219 -16.98 -5.00 -28.80
N GLN A 220 -16.34 -6.08 -29.28
CA GLN A 220 -16.98 -7.00 -30.23
C GLN A 220 -18.10 -7.82 -29.62
N LYS A 221 -17.98 -8.26 -28.36
CA LYS A 221 -19.09 -8.91 -27.61
C LYS A 221 -20.32 -8.00 -27.52
N LYS A 222 -20.12 -6.70 -27.28
CA LYS A 222 -21.21 -5.71 -27.29
C LYS A 222 -21.86 -5.57 -28.67
N ALA A 223 -21.11 -5.84 -29.74
CA ALA A 223 -21.56 -5.85 -31.12
C ALA A 223 -22.06 -7.22 -31.62
N GLY A 224 -22.19 -8.21 -30.72
CA GLY A 224 -22.69 -9.57 -31.06
C GLY A 224 -21.68 -10.48 -31.72
N LYS A 225 -20.39 -10.14 -31.73
CA LYS A 225 -19.31 -10.98 -32.26
C LYS A 225 -18.48 -11.56 -31.11
N ASN A 226 -18.17 -12.86 -31.20
CA ASN A 226 -17.45 -13.58 -30.13
C ASN A 226 -16.01 -13.94 -30.45
N PHE A 227 -15.43 -13.39 -31.51
CA PHE A 227 -14.05 -13.70 -31.91
C PHE A 227 -13.34 -12.45 -32.48
N ILE A 228 -12.02 -12.42 -32.37
CA ILE A 228 -11.14 -11.46 -33.02
C ILE A 228 -10.48 -12.20 -34.20
N SER A 229 -10.45 -11.61 -35.37
CA SER A 229 -9.79 -12.20 -36.53
C SER A 229 -8.26 -12.05 -36.42
N ASP A 230 -7.52 -12.96 -37.10
CA ASP A 230 -6.05 -12.92 -37.15
C ASP A 230 -5.54 -11.56 -37.64
N LYS A 231 -6.21 -10.98 -38.65
CA LYS A 231 -5.88 -9.65 -39.18
C LYS A 231 -6.01 -8.55 -38.09
N GLU A 232 -7.04 -8.59 -37.26
CA GLU A 232 -7.21 -7.62 -36.16
C GLU A 232 -6.16 -7.82 -35.09
N ILE A 233 -5.68 -9.04 -34.87
CA ILE A 233 -4.57 -9.34 -33.97
C ILE A 233 -3.28 -8.74 -34.53
N ASP A 234 -2.99 -8.95 -35.79
CA ASP A 234 -1.81 -8.40 -36.46
C ASP A 234 -1.81 -6.88 -36.47
N ASP A 235 -2.96 -6.25 -36.69
CA ASP A 235 -3.12 -4.79 -36.64
C ASP A 235 -2.81 -4.24 -35.21
N ILE A 236 -3.26 -4.92 -34.16
CA ILE A 236 -2.98 -4.57 -32.78
C ILE A 236 -1.48 -4.68 -32.49
N ILE A 237 -0.86 -5.79 -32.84
CA ILE A 237 0.58 -6.01 -32.64
C ILE A 237 1.39 -4.94 -33.40
N THR A 238 1.06 -4.68 -34.65
CA THR A 238 1.73 -3.67 -35.47
C THR A 238 1.59 -2.27 -34.88
N SER A 239 0.42 -1.93 -34.36
CA SER A 239 0.21 -0.62 -33.74
C SER A 239 1.07 -0.43 -32.50
N ILE A 240 1.17 -1.47 -31.63
CA ILE A 240 1.99 -1.45 -30.42
C ILE A 240 3.48 -1.32 -30.76
N ILE A 241 3.96 -2.07 -31.75
CA ILE A 241 5.35 -1.99 -32.21
C ILE A 241 5.67 -0.57 -32.71
N ASN A 242 4.78 0.00 -33.55
CA ASN A 242 4.97 1.35 -34.07
C ASN A 242 4.91 2.45 -33.01
N GLU A 243 4.15 2.27 -31.94
CA GLU A 243 4.14 3.18 -30.80
C GLU A 243 5.45 3.15 -30.01
N GLU A 244 6.04 1.95 -29.85
CA GLU A 244 7.31 1.81 -29.12
C GLU A 244 8.53 2.27 -29.93
N LEU A 245 8.49 2.10 -31.23
CA LEU A 245 9.58 2.58 -32.14
C LEU A 245 9.64 4.12 -32.27
N LYS A 246 8.59 4.84 -31.87
CA LYS A 246 8.52 6.31 -31.89
C LYS A 246 8.96 7.00 -30.58
N LYS A 247 9.27 6.21 -29.57
CA LYS A 247 9.79 6.70 -28.27
C LYS A 247 11.29 6.65 -28.21
#